data_9c6c7d224f85eea07f038363b2daf9d2
#
_entry.id   9c6c7d224f85eea07f038363b2daf9d2
#
_cell.length_a   1.000
_cell.length_b   1.000
_cell.length_c   1.000
_cell.angle_alpha   90.00
_cell.angle_beta   90.00
_cell.angle_gamma   90.00
#
_symmetry.space_group_name_H-M   'P 1'
#
loop_
_entity.id
_entity.type
_entity.pdbx_description
1 polymer ?
#
loop_
_entity_poly.entity_id
_entity_poly.type
_entity_poly.pdbx_seq_one_letter_code
_entity_poly.pdbx_strand_id
1 'polypeptide(L)'
;MAVDLDHSFATADDVEQTFAGIVDLERVVPLVEGGTVTEKTGPDSVNAEILVTMGAMSMTFKGTVEIVDKDEAAHRAVMQVKSKEEGGSGYANADITFALSDGEGTLHTHAQISGKAASMGEGVVAGVLDALITDFTGKLSTL
;
A
#
# COMPACT_ATOMS: atom_id res chain seq x y z
N MET A 1 -10.12 -5.14 13.35
CA MET A 1 -10.81 -5.44 12.08
C MET A 1 -9.78 -5.89 11.06
N ALA A 2 -9.99 -7.01 10.45
CA ALA A 2 -9.09 -7.53 9.41
C ALA A 2 -9.80 -7.48 8.05
N VAL A 3 -9.07 -7.03 7.01
CA VAL A 3 -9.57 -6.95 5.64
C VAL A 3 -8.54 -7.59 4.72
N ASP A 4 -8.99 -8.48 3.84
CA ASP A 4 -8.16 -9.14 2.84
C ASP A 4 -8.68 -8.81 1.45
N LEU A 5 -7.81 -8.33 0.57
CA LEU A 5 -8.16 -7.93 -0.78
C LEU A 5 -7.12 -8.43 -1.77
N ASP A 6 -7.59 -8.87 -2.94
CA ASP A 6 -6.75 -9.28 -4.05
C ASP A 6 -7.00 -8.42 -5.26
N HIS A 7 -5.92 -7.97 -5.90
CA HIS A 7 -5.97 -7.18 -7.12
C HIS A 7 -4.99 -7.73 -8.14
N SER A 8 -5.29 -7.53 -9.41
CA SER A 8 -4.39 -7.81 -10.51
C SER A 8 -4.26 -6.58 -11.40
N PHE A 9 -3.14 -6.45 -12.07
CA PHE A 9 -2.88 -5.29 -12.94
C PHE A 9 -1.97 -5.71 -14.11
N ALA A 10 -2.14 -4.99 -15.22
CA ALA A 10 -1.27 -5.15 -16.37
C ALA A 10 0.00 -4.32 -16.16
N THR A 11 1.11 -4.76 -16.71
CA THR A 11 2.37 -4.02 -16.69
C THR A 11 2.79 -3.66 -18.11
N ALA A 12 3.31 -2.44 -18.28
CA ALA A 12 3.76 -1.93 -19.59
C ALA A 12 5.21 -2.32 -19.91
N ASP A 13 6.04 -2.44 -18.87
CA ASP A 13 7.46 -2.76 -19.00
C ASP A 13 7.72 -4.23 -18.76
N ASP A 14 8.99 -4.65 -18.98
CA ASP A 14 9.38 -6.00 -18.62
C ASP A 14 9.34 -6.21 -17.10
N VAL A 15 9.34 -7.46 -16.70
CA VAL A 15 9.18 -7.82 -15.29
C VAL A 15 10.31 -7.27 -14.40
N GLU A 16 11.53 -7.21 -14.92
CA GLU A 16 12.69 -6.69 -14.18
C GLU A 16 12.53 -5.20 -13.88
N GLN A 17 12.14 -4.41 -14.86
CA GLN A 17 11.95 -2.97 -14.71
C GLN A 17 10.76 -2.66 -13.80
N THR A 18 9.67 -3.39 -13.97
CA THR A 18 8.49 -3.22 -13.13
C THR A 18 8.80 -3.55 -11.69
N PHE A 19 9.51 -4.66 -11.44
CA PHE A 19 9.90 -5.04 -10.10
C PHE A 19 10.81 -4.00 -9.45
N ALA A 20 11.79 -3.51 -10.18
CA ALA A 20 12.69 -2.46 -9.69
C ALA A 20 11.93 -1.19 -9.29
N GLY A 21 10.88 -0.83 -10.03
CA GLY A 21 10.03 0.31 -9.69
C GLY A 21 9.18 0.07 -8.45
N ILE A 22 8.63 -1.12 -8.30
CA ILE A 22 7.76 -1.46 -7.16
C ILE A 22 8.55 -1.49 -5.85
N VAL A 23 9.77 -1.99 -5.85
CA VAL A 23 10.59 -2.04 -4.63
C VAL A 23 11.31 -0.72 -4.32
N ASP A 24 11.17 0.28 -5.16
CA ASP A 24 11.64 1.64 -4.88
C ASP A 24 10.54 2.39 -4.12
N LEU A 25 10.63 2.39 -2.79
CA LEU A 25 9.60 2.95 -1.92
C LEU A 25 9.37 4.45 -2.14
N GLU A 26 10.43 5.21 -2.43
CA GLU A 26 10.28 6.64 -2.69
C GLU A 26 9.51 6.91 -3.99
N ARG A 27 9.53 5.98 -4.92
CA ARG A 27 8.81 6.06 -6.18
C ARG A 27 7.39 5.51 -6.08
N VAL A 28 7.21 4.39 -5.36
CA VAL A 28 5.93 3.68 -5.32
C VAL A 28 4.94 4.26 -4.31
N VAL A 29 5.40 4.70 -3.14
CA VAL A 29 4.51 5.25 -2.10
C VAL A 29 3.70 6.45 -2.59
N PRO A 30 4.29 7.42 -3.31
CA PRO A 30 3.51 8.57 -3.82
C PRO A 30 2.44 8.21 -4.85
N LEU A 31 2.45 6.99 -5.40
CA LEU A 31 1.41 6.53 -6.30
C LEU A 31 0.10 6.22 -5.58
N VAL A 32 0.16 5.99 -4.28
CA VAL A 32 -1.05 5.88 -3.45
C VAL A 32 -1.64 7.28 -3.29
N GLU A 33 -2.91 7.45 -3.62
CA GLU A 33 -3.58 8.73 -3.48
C GLU A 33 -3.52 9.21 -2.03
N GLY A 34 -3.03 10.42 -1.82
CA GLY A 34 -2.82 10.98 -0.49
C GLY A 34 -1.54 10.51 0.20
N GLY A 35 -0.77 9.63 -0.44
CA GLY A 35 0.48 9.11 0.11
C GLY A 35 1.67 10.03 -0.12
N THR A 36 2.52 10.18 0.90
CA THR A 36 3.73 11.01 0.84
C THR A 36 4.83 10.35 1.64
N VAL A 37 6.03 10.27 1.06
CA VAL A 37 7.23 9.87 1.80
C VAL A 37 7.76 11.09 2.53
N THR A 38 7.92 10.98 3.85
CA THR A 38 8.44 12.07 4.67
C THR A 38 9.93 11.96 4.96
N GLU A 39 10.45 10.73 5.03
CA GLU A 39 11.87 10.49 5.29
C GLU A 39 12.26 9.10 4.82
N LYS A 40 13.43 8.98 4.23
CA LYS A 40 14.03 7.67 3.94
C LYS A 40 14.82 7.23 5.17
N THR A 41 14.48 6.06 5.74
CA THR A 41 15.05 5.57 6.98
C THR A 41 16.03 4.42 6.79
N GLY A 42 16.09 3.85 5.60
CA GLY A 42 17.00 2.76 5.26
C GLY A 42 16.91 2.39 3.79
N PRO A 43 17.69 1.39 3.32
CA PRO A 43 17.65 0.96 1.92
C PRO A 43 16.26 0.48 1.48
N ASP A 44 15.52 -0.15 2.41
CA ASP A 44 14.21 -0.76 2.15
C ASP A 44 13.14 -0.24 3.10
N SER A 45 13.31 0.97 3.63
CA SER A 45 12.34 1.54 4.56
C SER A 45 12.21 3.05 4.43
N VAL A 46 10.98 3.55 4.63
CA VAL A 46 10.67 4.97 4.63
C VAL A 46 9.67 5.27 5.74
N ASN A 47 9.67 6.51 6.20
CA ASN A 47 8.54 7.07 6.93
C ASN A 47 7.59 7.69 5.90
N ALA A 48 6.29 7.52 6.12
CA ALA A 48 5.28 7.97 5.18
C ALA A 48 4.02 8.44 5.91
N GLU A 49 3.24 9.23 5.21
CA GLU A 49 1.91 9.68 5.64
C GLU A 49 0.92 9.35 4.55
N ILE A 50 -0.30 9.03 4.93
CA ILE A 50 -1.41 8.92 3.99
C ILE A 50 -2.63 9.69 4.52
N LEU A 51 -3.20 10.54 3.68
CA LEU A 51 -4.47 11.21 3.94
C LEU A 51 -5.58 10.40 3.28
N VAL A 52 -6.47 9.87 4.10
CA VAL A 52 -7.60 9.05 3.65
C VAL A 52 -8.90 9.78 3.89
N THR A 53 -9.72 9.88 2.85
CA THR A 53 -11.06 10.45 2.94
C THR A 53 -12.10 9.33 2.91
N MET A 54 -12.97 9.30 3.93
CA MET A 54 -14.07 8.35 4.05
C MET A 54 -15.36 9.15 4.26
N GLY A 55 -16.15 9.31 3.20
CA GLY A 55 -17.34 10.14 3.26
C GLY A 55 -17.01 11.59 3.60
N ALA A 56 -17.58 12.12 4.68
CA ALA A 56 -17.31 13.47 5.18
C ALA A 56 -16.09 13.55 6.10
N MET A 57 -15.46 12.41 6.42
CA MET A 57 -14.31 12.33 7.31
C MET A 57 -13.01 12.25 6.52
N SER A 58 -11.98 12.95 7.03
CA SER A 58 -10.61 12.80 6.55
C SER A 58 -9.72 12.42 7.73
N MET A 59 -8.83 11.45 7.52
CA MET A 59 -7.90 10.96 8.53
C MET A 59 -6.50 10.90 7.95
N THR A 60 -5.51 11.30 8.75
CA THR A 60 -4.11 11.17 8.38
C THR A 60 -3.49 10.04 9.20
N PHE A 61 -2.88 9.09 8.52
CA PHE A 61 -2.10 8.02 9.15
C PHE A 61 -0.63 8.27 8.90
N LYS A 62 0.17 8.16 9.95
CA LYS A 62 1.63 8.35 9.90
C LYS A 62 2.32 7.10 10.38
N GLY A 63 3.35 6.69 9.67
CA GLY A 63 4.08 5.52 10.06
C GLY A 63 5.21 5.15 9.13
N THR A 64 5.46 3.85 9.00
CA THR A 64 6.58 3.30 8.25
C THR A 64 6.09 2.35 7.18
N VAL A 65 6.83 2.32 6.08
CA VAL A 65 6.70 1.30 5.03
C VAL A 65 8.05 0.63 4.90
N GLU A 66 8.08 -0.68 5.01
CA GLU A 66 9.31 -1.47 4.96
C GLU A 66 9.14 -2.67 4.05
N ILE A 67 10.15 -2.94 3.22
CA ILE A 67 10.21 -4.20 2.46
C ILE A 67 10.79 -5.25 3.39
N VAL A 68 9.96 -6.20 3.82
CA VAL A 68 10.37 -7.24 4.79
C VAL A 68 10.79 -8.53 4.11
N ASP A 69 10.44 -8.71 2.85
CA ASP A 69 10.89 -9.85 2.03
C ASP A 69 10.98 -9.41 0.58
N LYS A 70 12.07 -9.78 -0.09
CA LYS A 70 12.32 -9.43 -1.49
C LYS A 70 13.03 -10.59 -2.17
N ASP A 71 12.35 -11.22 -3.12
CA ASP A 71 12.89 -12.30 -3.94
C ASP A 71 12.96 -11.82 -5.39
N GLU A 72 14.14 -11.38 -5.81
CA GLU A 72 14.36 -10.85 -7.16
C GLU A 72 14.21 -11.92 -8.23
N ALA A 73 14.58 -13.15 -7.95
CA ALA A 73 14.48 -14.24 -8.92
C ALA A 73 13.02 -14.63 -9.19
N ALA A 74 12.18 -14.61 -8.16
CA ALA A 74 10.76 -14.91 -8.27
C ALA A 74 9.91 -13.67 -8.57
N HIS A 75 10.49 -12.47 -8.55
CA HIS A 75 9.79 -11.18 -8.71
C HIS A 75 8.64 -11.03 -7.71
N ARG A 76 8.95 -11.31 -6.45
CA ARG A 76 8.03 -11.19 -5.34
C ARG A 76 8.61 -10.28 -4.27
N ALA A 77 7.73 -9.49 -3.66
CA ALA A 77 8.12 -8.66 -2.53
C ALA A 77 6.96 -8.56 -1.54
N VAL A 78 7.29 -8.46 -0.26
CA VAL A 78 6.32 -8.20 0.79
C VAL A 78 6.67 -6.88 1.45
N MET A 79 5.73 -5.97 1.47
CA MET A 79 5.84 -4.68 2.15
C MET A 79 4.99 -4.71 3.41
N GLN A 80 5.53 -4.17 4.50
CA GLN A 80 4.81 -4.04 5.75
C GLN A 80 4.59 -2.56 6.04
N VAL A 81 3.33 -2.20 6.25
CA VAL A 81 2.92 -0.84 6.64
C VAL A 81 2.48 -0.88 8.09
N LYS A 82 3.05 0.01 8.90
CA LYS A 82 2.64 0.22 10.29
C LYS A 82 2.37 1.70 10.46
N SER A 83 1.13 2.04 10.78
CA SER A 83 0.75 3.44 10.88
C SER A 83 -0.23 3.69 12.01
N LYS A 84 -0.24 4.93 12.50
CA LYS A 84 -1.16 5.39 13.53
C LYS A 84 -1.92 6.59 13.05
N GLU A 85 -3.18 6.70 13.44
CA GLU A 85 -4.00 7.86 13.18
C GLU A 85 -3.45 9.08 13.91
N GLU A 86 -3.23 10.17 13.19
CA GLU A 86 -2.81 11.43 13.79
C GLU A 86 -3.93 12.01 14.64
N GLY A 87 -3.61 12.34 15.88
CA GLY A 87 -4.56 12.92 16.82
C GLY A 87 -5.57 11.93 17.40
N GLY A 88 -5.43 10.63 17.09
CA GLY A 88 -6.31 9.59 17.58
C GLY A 88 -5.54 8.41 18.16
N SER A 89 -6.27 7.37 18.57
CA SER A 89 -5.70 6.14 19.12
C SER A 89 -5.75 4.96 18.14
N GLY A 90 -6.29 5.17 16.94
CA GLY A 90 -6.43 4.12 15.94
C GLY A 90 -5.14 3.82 15.19
N TYR A 91 -5.10 2.66 14.55
CA TYR A 91 -3.99 2.27 13.70
C TYR A 91 -4.50 1.63 12.39
N ALA A 92 -3.63 1.65 11.38
CA ALA A 92 -3.84 0.93 10.13
C ALA A 92 -2.51 0.26 9.78
N ASN A 93 -2.48 -1.07 9.85
CA ASN A 93 -1.32 -1.87 9.52
C ASN A 93 -1.67 -2.78 8.35
N ALA A 94 -0.72 -3.04 7.48
CA ALA A 94 -0.95 -3.92 6.34
C ALA A 94 0.30 -4.68 5.96
N ASP A 95 0.10 -5.90 5.48
CA ASP A 95 1.10 -6.68 4.76
C ASP A 95 0.63 -6.74 3.30
N ILE A 96 1.48 -6.30 2.39
CA ILE A 96 1.17 -6.20 0.97
C ILE A 96 2.15 -7.07 0.20
N THR A 97 1.62 -8.08 -0.48
CA THR A 97 2.43 -9.02 -1.26
C THR A 97 2.25 -8.73 -2.74
N PHE A 98 3.37 -8.45 -3.42
CA PHE A 98 3.42 -8.30 -4.86
C PHE A 98 4.02 -9.55 -5.49
N ALA A 99 3.43 -9.99 -6.59
CA ALA A 99 3.99 -11.06 -7.42
C ALA A 99 3.87 -10.64 -8.88
N LEU A 100 4.99 -10.67 -9.60
CA LEU A 100 5.05 -10.18 -10.99
C LEU A 100 5.45 -11.29 -11.94
N SER A 101 4.89 -11.24 -13.13
CA SER A 101 5.30 -11.99 -14.32
C SER A 101 5.29 -11.05 -15.51
N ASP A 102 5.70 -11.53 -16.68
CA ASP A 102 5.72 -10.68 -17.87
C ASP A 102 4.31 -10.21 -18.22
N GLY A 103 4.13 -8.89 -18.26
CA GLY A 103 2.87 -8.25 -18.63
C GLY A 103 1.79 -8.24 -17.55
N GLU A 104 2.03 -8.86 -16.38
CA GLU A 104 1.00 -8.99 -15.35
C GLU A 104 1.58 -8.93 -13.93
N GLY A 105 0.80 -8.37 -13.00
CA GLY A 105 1.13 -8.39 -11.60
C GLY A 105 -0.09 -8.68 -10.74
N THR A 106 0.15 -9.23 -9.55
CA THR A 106 -0.87 -9.40 -8.52
C THR A 106 -0.44 -8.71 -7.24
N LEU A 107 -1.42 -8.29 -6.47
CA LEU A 107 -1.22 -7.63 -5.20
C LEU A 107 -2.24 -8.18 -4.20
N HIS A 108 -1.75 -8.76 -3.11
CA HIS A 108 -2.59 -9.21 -2.01
C HIS A 108 -2.36 -8.28 -0.82
N THR A 109 -3.44 -7.75 -0.25
CA THR A 109 -3.39 -6.88 0.92
C THR A 109 -4.08 -7.57 2.08
N HIS A 110 -3.36 -7.71 3.20
CA HIS A 110 -3.93 -8.09 4.48
C HIS A 110 -3.79 -6.91 5.41
N ALA A 111 -4.91 -6.30 5.81
CA ALA A 111 -4.93 -5.09 6.62
C ALA A 111 -5.59 -5.32 7.98
N GLN A 112 -5.03 -4.66 9.00
CA GLN A 112 -5.59 -4.60 10.35
C GLN A 112 -5.89 -3.13 10.66
N ILE A 113 -7.15 -2.83 10.95
CA ILE A 113 -7.63 -1.47 11.16
C ILE A 113 -8.29 -1.36 12.53
N SER A 114 -8.01 -0.29 13.27
CA SER A 114 -8.67 0.01 14.53
C SER A 114 -8.97 1.50 14.65
N GLY A 115 -9.78 1.88 15.64
CA GLY A 115 -10.13 3.26 15.92
C GLY A 115 -11.32 3.76 15.12
N LYS A 116 -11.34 5.05 14.79
CA LYS A 116 -12.47 5.69 14.09
C LYS A 116 -12.78 5.05 12.76
N ALA A 117 -11.73 4.70 11.98
CA ALA A 117 -11.90 4.06 10.70
C ALA A 117 -12.66 2.73 10.85
N ALA A 118 -12.26 1.90 11.81
CA ALA A 118 -12.90 0.62 12.07
C ALA A 118 -14.37 0.79 12.50
N SER A 119 -14.69 1.87 13.20
CA SER A 119 -16.05 2.14 13.67
C SER A 119 -17.05 2.41 12.54
N MET A 120 -16.57 2.72 11.34
CA MET A 120 -17.43 2.93 10.16
C MET A 120 -17.98 1.62 9.58
N GLY A 121 -17.44 0.48 10.04
CA GLY A 121 -17.88 -0.85 9.61
C GLY A 121 -16.99 -1.45 8.52
N GLU A 122 -16.94 -2.77 8.52
CA GLU A 122 -16.07 -3.54 7.62
C GLU A 122 -16.35 -3.25 6.14
N GLY A 123 -17.63 -3.16 5.77
CA GLY A 123 -18.01 -2.88 4.38
C GLY A 123 -17.52 -1.54 3.87
N VAL A 124 -17.58 -0.50 4.71
CA VAL A 124 -17.09 0.84 4.36
C VAL A 124 -15.57 0.83 4.25
N VAL A 125 -14.88 0.25 5.24
CA VAL A 125 -13.42 0.17 5.25
C VAL A 125 -12.90 -0.62 4.05
N ALA A 126 -13.48 -1.79 3.78
CA ALA A 126 -13.08 -2.61 2.63
C ALA A 126 -13.30 -1.87 1.31
N GLY A 127 -14.42 -1.15 1.17
CA GLY A 127 -14.71 -0.36 -0.02
C GLY A 127 -13.70 0.77 -0.25
N VAL A 128 -13.31 1.47 0.81
CA VAL A 128 -12.29 2.54 0.73
C VAL A 128 -10.94 1.97 0.34
N LEU A 129 -10.51 0.88 0.99
CA LEU A 129 -9.24 0.22 0.66
C LEU A 129 -9.24 -0.31 -0.77
N ASP A 130 -10.33 -0.93 -1.20
CA ASP A 130 -10.43 -1.43 -2.57
C ASP A 130 -10.30 -0.30 -3.59
N ALA A 131 -10.95 0.84 -3.35
CA ALA A 131 -10.84 2.01 -4.24
C ALA A 131 -9.42 2.57 -4.28
N LEU A 132 -8.75 2.68 -3.13
CA LEU A 132 -7.36 3.14 -3.06
C LEU A 132 -6.42 2.21 -3.81
N ILE A 133 -6.58 0.91 -3.63
CA ILE A 133 -5.71 -0.09 -4.26
C ILE A 133 -5.98 -0.18 -5.76
N THR A 134 -7.23 -0.08 -6.19
CA THR A 134 -7.59 -0.07 -7.60
C THR A 134 -6.95 1.13 -8.32
N ASP A 135 -7.01 2.31 -7.72
CA ASP A 135 -6.34 3.50 -8.24
C ASP A 135 -4.83 3.31 -8.31
N PHE A 136 -4.26 2.78 -7.24
CA PHE A 136 -2.84 2.49 -7.13
C PHE A 136 -2.36 1.50 -8.21
N THR A 137 -3.07 0.39 -8.39
CA THR A 137 -2.69 -0.62 -9.40
C THR A 137 -2.80 -0.06 -10.82
N GLY A 138 -3.75 0.84 -11.07
CA GLY A 138 -3.84 1.55 -12.34
C GLY A 138 -2.60 2.40 -12.62
N LYS A 139 -2.04 3.03 -11.59
CA LYS A 139 -0.79 3.79 -11.70
C LYS A 139 0.44 2.91 -11.82
N LEU A 140 0.44 1.72 -11.19
CA LEU A 140 1.52 0.76 -11.32
C LEU A 140 1.69 0.30 -12.76
N SER A 141 0.63 0.21 -13.54
CA SER A 141 0.69 -0.21 -14.93
C SER A 141 1.48 0.76 -15.82
N THR A 142 1.78 1.96 -15.33
CA THR A 142 2.56 2.98 -16.05
C THR A 142 3.99 3.15 -15.53
N LEU A 143 4.39 2.37 -14.57
CA LEU A 143 5.72 2.41 -13.97
C LEU A 143 6.82 2.08 -14.97
#